data_29796c83dd77859510c3c78845643fc6
#
_entry.id   29796c83dd77859510c3c78845643fc6
#
_cell.length_a   1.000
_cell.length_b   1.000
_cell.length_c   1.000
_cell.angle_alpha   90.00
_cell.angle_beta   90.00
_cell.angle_gamma   90.00
#
_symmetry.space_group_name_H-M   'P 1'
#
loop_
_entity.id
_entity.type
_entity.pdbx_description
1 polymer ?
#
loop_
_entity_poly.entity_id
_entity_poly.type
_entity_poly.pdbx_seq_one_letter_code
_entity_poly.pdbx_strand_id
1 'polypeptide(L)'
;MGERDLKSNRTEFTKFSEHFERSIEPSLLALEGERKKRFTIGIILGIAFLAVGLFLSWEIIKVAEDSRRSGRAYLAAIILPITLPMLGFGLPLFKLRKKTKLHLTKGISKFLGWQHSRPKNISKDNVSKALAKILYEFGAFPKHHFVQTDDILHGLHEHWAFALRELTVSRKRPLSRSGPVVVFRGLVLSFGVEERIQGEAIITRSRVSGHPHKRPAIKHEGVIEYPDGRIIIRASNERIIRTLLCSRFQSALIELDAKMPKTDLSCVLYNNELLIPIQNNNLFEVDWLADSMDSKIRVQKMLDDFTHVLELLDIFLKPRRCNRTGETKVAEFRYLRH
;
A
#
# COMPACT_ATOMS: atom_id res chain seq x y z
N MET A 1 27.90 -5.36 -5.16
CA MET A 1 27.44 -5.15 -3.77
C MET A 1 28.68 -5.28 -2.90
N GLY A 2 29.19 -4.16 -2.38
CA GLY A 2 30.50 -4.11 -1.74
C GLY A 2 30.46 -4.56 -0.28
N GLU A 3 31.56 -5.09 0.21
CA GLU A 3 31.75 -5.59 1.59
C GLU A 3 31.42 -4.57 2.70
N ARG A 4 31.41 -3.26 2.37
CA ARG A 4 30.97 -2.17 3.26
C ARG A 4 29.47 -2.14 3.50
N ASP A 5 28.66 -2.49 2.48
CA ASP A 5 27.18 -2.49 2.60
C ASP A 5 26.69 -3.65 3.48
N LEU A 6 27.40 -4.79 3.42
CA LEU A 6 27.10 -5.95 4.27
C LEU A 6 27.42 -5.70 5.76
N LYS A 7 28.46 -4.90 6.07
CA LYS A 7 28.81 -4.55 7.46
C LYS A 7 27.84 -3.51 8.03
N SER A 8 27.43 -2.51 7.25
CA SER A 8 26.42 -1.50 7.65
C SER A 8 25.08 -2.16 7.96
N ASN A 9 24.57 -2.98 7.07
CA ASN A 9 23.32 -3.71 7.27
C ASN A 9 23.36 -4.65 8.50
N ARG A 10 24.50 -5.29 8.78
CA ARG A 10 24.68 -6.14 9.95
C ARG A 10 24.59 -5.36 11.25
N THR A 11 25.16 -4.15 11.30
CA THR A 11 25.15 -3.29 12.49
C THR A 11 23.74 -2.73 12.76
N GLU A 12 23.01 -2.32 11.74
CA GLU A 12 21.62 -1.85 11.84
C GLU A 12 20.67 -2.98 12.25
N PHE A 13 20.88 -4.18 11.72
CA PHE A 13 20.10 -5.36 12.09
C PHE A 13 20.33 -5.75 13.58
N THR A 14 21.55 -5.68 14.06
CA THR A 14 21.86 -5.94 15.49
C THR A 14 21.18 -4.92 16.39
N LYS A 15 21.25 -3.65 16.06
CA LYS A 15 20.55 -2.57 16.79
C LYS A 15 19.03 -2.76 16.77
N PHE A 16 18.46 -3.21 15.66
CA PHE A 16 17.04 -3.51 15.59
C PHE A 16 16.67 -4.70 16.46
N SER A 17 17.46 -5.78 16.48
CA SER A 17 17.22 -6.93 17.34
C SER A 17 17.18 -6.55 18.83
N GLU A 18 18.11 -5.71 19.28
CA GLU A 18 18.10 -5.18 20.64
C GLU A 18 16.87 -4.31 20.94
N HIS A 19 16.50 -3.44 19.98
CA HIS A 19 15.30 -2.60 20.11
C HIS A 19 14.03 -3.46 20.15
N PHE A 20 13.98 -4.49 19.32
CA PHE A 20 12.88 -5.45 19.27
C PHE A 20 12.69 -6.14 20.63
N GLU A 21 13.74 -6.75 21.16
CA GLU A 21 13.69 -7.47 22.43
C GLU A 21 13.31 -6.56 23.60
N ARG A 22 13.78 -5.31 23.62
CA ARG A 22 13.47 -4.35 24.70
C ARG A 22 12.11 -3.68 24.61
N SER A 23 11.66 -3.36 23.40
CA SER A 23 10.51 -2.45 23.21
C SER A 23 9.30 -3.08 22.54
N ILE A 24 9.51 -4.04 21.65
CA ILE A 24 8.43 -4.61 20.82
C ILE A 24 7.99 -5.95 21.39
N GLU A 25 8.92 -6.85 21.66
CA GLU A 25 8.66 -8.22 22.10
C GLU A 25 7.78 -8.31 23.37
N PRO A 26 8.00 -7.53 24.44
CA PRO A 26 7.16 -7.61 25.64
C PRO A 26 5.69 -7.29 25.34
N SER A 27 5.44 -6.34 24.44
CA SER A 27 4.08 -5.99 24.03
C SER A 27 3.44 -7.08 23.16
N LEU A 28 4.23 -7.77 22.34
CA LEU A 28 3.76 -8.89 21.52
C LEU A 28 3.43 -10.12 22.39
N LEU A 29 4.25 -10.42 23.39
CA LEU A 29 3.99 -11.50 24.36
C LEU A 29 2.68 -11.25 25.13
N ALA A 30 2.43 -10.00 25.56
CA ALA A 30 1.16 -9.63 26.17
C ALA A 30 -0.04 -9.84 25.19
N LEU A 31 0.13 -9.49 23.92
CA LEU A 31 -0.87 -9.71 22.88
C LEU A 31 -1.07 -11.20 22.57
N GLU A 32 -0.03 -12.02 22.67
CA GLU A 32 -0.14 -13.49 22.52
C GLU A 32 -1.02 -14.09 23.62
N GLY A 33 -0.87 -13.65 24.87
CA GLY A 33 -1.77 -14.02 25.96
C GLY A 33 -3.23 -13.62 25.67
N GLU A 34 -3.45 -12.42 25.15
CA GLU A 34 -4.76 -11.94 24.70
C GLU A 34 -5.29 -12.76 23.52
N ARG A 35 -4.43 -13.17 22.58
CA ARG A 35 -4.79 -14.04 21.45
C ARG A 35 -5.34 -15.39 21.89
N LYS A 36 -4.62 -16.06 22.78
CA LYS A 36 -5.05 -17.37 23.32
C LYS A 36 -6.43 -17.29 23.98
N LYS A 37 -6.67 -16.26 24.80
CA LYS A 37 -7.99 -16.02 25.41
C LYS A 37 -9.07 -15.77 24.37
N ARG A 38 -8.81 -14.90 23.39
CA ARG A 38 -9.78 -14.56 22.31
C ARG A 38 -10.02 -15.72 21.37
N PHE A 39 -9.02 -16.55 21.12
CA PHE A 39 -9.15 -17.77 20.33
C PHE A 39 -10.12 -18.76 21.02
N THR A 40 -9.94 -18.97 22.33
CA THR A 40 -10.85 -19.80 23.13
C THR A 40 -12.30 -19.25 23.13
N ILE A 41 -12.44 -17.92 23.32
CA ILE A 41 -13.75 -17.25 23.21
C ILE A 41 -14.33 -17.42 21.79
N GLY A 42 -13.50 -17.29 20.78
CA GLY A 42 -13.90 -17.48 19.38
C GLY A 42 -14.44 -18.89 19.08
N ILE A 43 -13.79 -19.92 19.64
CA ILE A 43 -14.25 -21.31 19.55
C ILE A 43 -15.61 -21.46 20.23
N ILE A 44 -15.76 -20.99 21.47
CA ILE A 44 -17.01 -21.06 22.23
C ILE A 44 -18.14 -20.37 21.45
N LEU A 45 -17.91 -19.16 20.98
CA LEU A 45 -18.88 -18.41 20.18
C LEU A 45 -19.17 -19.12 18.85
N GLY A 46 -18.16 -19.68 18.20
CA GLY A 46 -18.32 -20.44 16.96
C GLY A 46 -19.25 -21.63 17.15
N ILE A 47 -19.07 -22.40 18.23
CA ILE A 47 -19.93 -23.53 18.58
C ILE A 47 -21.37 -23.06 18.92
N ALA A 48 -21.50 -21.98 19.71
CA ALA A 48 -22.80 -21.43 20.04
C ALA A 48 -23.55 -20.94 18.78
N PHE A 49 -22.86 -20.23 17.88
CA PHE A 49 -23.45 -19.79 16.62
C PHE A 49 -23.74 -20.93 15.65
N LEU A 50 -22.98 -22.02 15.69
CA LEU A 50 -23.29 -23.24 14.94
C LEU A 50 -24.61 -23.82 15.41
N ALA A 51 -24.80 -23.95 16.72
CA ALA A 51 -26.06 -24.48 17.29
C ALA A 51 -27.25 -23.59 16.91
N VAL A 52 -27.12 -22.27 17.01
CA VAL A 52 -28.14 -21.30 16.58
C VAL A 52 -28.38 -21.41 15.07
N GLY A 53 -27.32 -21.50 14.27
CA GLY A 53 -27.44 -21.67 12.81
C GLY A 53 -28.18 -22.91 12.39
N LEU A 54 -27.90 -24.05 13.05
CA LEU A 54 -28.60 -25.31 12.81
C LEU A 54 -30.10 -25.23 13.24
N PHE A 55 -30.38 -24.62 14.39
CA PHE A 55 -31.74 -24.39 14.84
C PHE A 55 -32.55 -23.52 13.87
N LEU A 56 -31.96 -22.37 13.45
CA LEU A 56 -32.62 -21.49 12.46
C LEU A 56 -32.80 -22.17 11.11
N SER A 57 -31.85 -23.00 10.68
CA SER A 57 -31.96 -23.76 9.44
C SER A 57 -33.12 -24.77 9.50
N TRP A 58 -33.27 -25.43 10.63
CA TRP A 58 -34.38 -26.33 10.87
C TRP A 58 -35.75 -25.65 10.79
N GLU A 59 -35.89 -24.47 11.44
CA GLU A 59 -37.12 -23.69 11.38
C GLU A 59 -37.41 -23.14 9.96
N ILE A 60 -36.37 -22.70 9.24
CA ILE A 60 -36.51 -22.25 7.84
C ILE A 60 -37.00 -23.40 6.94
N ILE A 61 -36.49 -24.63 7.12
CA ILE A 61 -36.90 -25.79 6.34
C ILE A 61 -38.37 -26.12 6.60
N LYS A 62 -38.83 -26.15 7.87
CA LYS A 62 -40.22 -26.37 8.21
C LYS A 62 -41.17 -25.37 7.55
N VAL A 63 -40.81 -24.07 7.60
CA VAL A 63 -41.63 -23.00 6.97
C VAL A 63 -41.57 -23.11 5.44
N ALA A 64 -40.46 -23.60 4.87
CA ALA A 64 -40.31 -23.75 3.43
C ALA A 64 -41.11 -24.89 2.86
N GLU A 65 -41.31 -25.99 3.63
CA GLU A 65 -42.16 -27.11 3.25
C GLU A 65 -43.64 -26.71 3.11
N ASP A 66 -44.11 -25.77 3.97
CA ASP A 66 -45.47 -25.25 3.90
C ASP A 66 -45.69 -24.21 2.78
N SER A 67 -44.62 -23.65 2.24
CA SER A 67 -44.68 -22.60 1.23
C SER A 67 -44.09 -23.06 -0.12
N ARG A 68 -44.84 -22.87 -1.23
CA ARG A 68 -44.38 -23.18 -2.61
C ARG A 68 -43.12 -22.36 -3.06
N ARG A 69 -42.49 -21.55 -2.20
CA ARG A 69 -41.28 -20.73 -2.49
C ARG A 69 -40.01 -21.36 -1.91
N SER A 70 -39.74 -22.62 -2.14
CA SER A 70 -38.76 -23.42 -1.43
C SER A 70 -37.26 -23.14 -1.77
N GLY A 71 -36.91 -22.77 -2.99
CA GLY A 71 -35.49 -22.75 -3.40
C GLY A 71 -34.56 -21.76 -2.65
N ARG A 72 -35.02 -20.54 -2.38
CA ARG A 72 -34.21 -19.53 -1.64
C ARG A 72 -34.12 -19.85 -0.15
N ALA A 73 -35.14 -20.44 0.42
CA ALA A 73 -35.17 -20.84 1.81
C ALA A 73 -34.20 -21.99 2.09
N TYR A 74 -34.16 -23.01 1.25
CA TYR A 74 -33.18 -24.10 1.36
C TYR A 74 -31.75 -23.60 1.24
N LEU A 75 -31.49 -22.65 0.32
CA LEU A 75 -30.16 -22.05 0.16
C LEU A 75 -29.76 -21.27 1.41
N ALA A 76 -30.68 -20.52 2.04
CA ALA A 76 -30.43 -19.82 3.29
C ALA A 76 -30.17 -20.81 4.44
N ALA A 77 -30.94 -21.91 4.53
CA ALA A 77 -30.76 -22.94 5.53
C ALA A 77 -29.39 -23.64 5.46
N ILE A 78 -28.78 -23.74 4.27
CA ILE A 78 -27.45 -24.32 4.09
C ILE A 78 -26.36 -23.28 4.45
N ILE A 79 -26.55 -22.02 4.08
CA ILE A 79 -25.52 -20.97 4.27
C ILE A 79 -25.40 -20.54 5.74
N LEU A 80 -26.49 -20.47 6.49
CA LEU A 80 -26.55 -19.99 7.86
C LEU A 80 -25.63 -20.75 8.84
N PRO A 81 -25.65 -22.09 8.91
CA PRO A 81 -24.79 -22.84 9.82
C PRO A 81 -23.30 -22.80 9.45
N ILE A 82 -22.98 -22.33 8.26
CA ILE A 82 -21.57 -22.12 7.83
C ILE A 82 -21.10 -20.69 8.17
N THR A 83 -21.92 -19.68 7.88
CA THR A 83 -21.52 -18.28 8.01
C THR A 83 -21.55 -17.78 9.45
N LEU A 84 -22.52 -18.20 10.26
CA LEU A 84 -22.63 -17.76 11.66
C LEU A 84 -21.43 -18.19 12.52
N PRO A 85 -20.94 -19.44 12.50
CA PRO A 85 -19.72 -19.84 13.22
C PRO A 85 -18.49 -19.06 12.78
N MET A 86 -18.34 -18.80 11.47
CA MET A 86 -17.23 -18.00 10.95
C MET A 86 -17.25 -16.56 11.50
N LEU A 87 -18.42 -15.95 11.65
CA LEU A 87 -18.58 -14.65 12.30
C LEU A 87 -18.22 -14.72 13.78
N GLY A 88 -18.74 -15.71 14.52
CA GLY A 88 -18.46 -15.89 15.94
C GLY A 88 -16.97 -16.07 16.23
N PHE A 89 -16.28 -16.85 15.40
CA PHE A 89 -14.85 -17.08 15.52
C PHE A 89 -14.02 -15.85 15.07
N GLY A 90 -14.41 -15.19 13.98
CA GLY A 90 -13.63 -14.11 13.37
C GLY A 90 -13.65 -12.79 14.14
N LEU A 91 -14.80 -12.41 14.73
CA LEU A 91 -14.99 -11.12 15.38
C LEU A 91 -14.00 -10.82 16.53
N PRO A 92 -13.75 -11.73 17.49
CA PRO A 92 -12.78 -11.50 18.59
C PRO A 92 -11.36 -11.26 18.07
N LEU A 93 -11.00 -11.96 17.00
CA LEU A 93 -9.66 -11.98 16.44
C LEU A 93 -9.37 -10.76 15.54
N PHE A 94 -10.40 -10.22 14.85
CA PHE A 94 -10.25 -9.06 13.99
C PHE A 94 -9.74 -7.81 14.72
N LYS A 95 -10.25 -7.57 15.95
CA LYS A 95 -9.79 -6.46 16.79
C LYS A 95 -8.32 -6.63 17.20
N LEU A 96 -7.92 -7.87 17.45
CA LEU A 96 -6.55 -8.19 17.86
C LEU A 96 -5.56 -7.97 16.71
N ARG A 97 -5.91 -8.36 15.48
CA ARG A 97 -5.10 -8.10 14.29
C ARG A 97 -4.77 -6.60 14.15
N LYS A 98 -5.78 -5.74 14.27
CA LYS A 98 -5.57 -4.29 14.21
C LYS A 98 -4.66 -3.78 15.32
N LYS A 99 -4.79 -4.31 16.53
CA LYS A 99 -3.96 -3.94 17.68
C LYS A 99 -2.51 -4.38 17.46
N THR A 100 -2.29 -5.59 16.98
CA THR A 100 -0.94 -6.11 16.67
C THR A 100 -0.25 -5.31 15.57
N LYS A 101 -0.97 -5.06 14.44
CA LYS A 101 -0.48 -4.20 13.36
C LYS A 101 -0.03 -2.84 13.90
N LEU A 102 -0.87 -2.21 14.72
CA LEU A 102 -0.57 -0.90 15.30
C LEU A 102 0.69 -0.93 16.18
N HIS A 103 0.85 -1.94 17.04
CA HIS A 103 2.02 -2.07 17.90
C HIS A 103 3.30 -2.28 17.12
N LEU A 104 3.28 -3.17 16.10
CA LEU A 104 4.42 -3.43 15.24
C LEU A 104 4.81 -2.19 14.42
N THR A 105 3.85 -1.59 13.71
CA THR A 105 4.11 -0.39 12.90
C THR A 105 4.66 0.74 13.75
N LYS A 106 4.09 0.96 14.95
CA LYS A 106 4.55 2.00 15.88
C LYS A 106 5.94 1.70 16.46
N GLY A 107 6.24 0.44 16.78
CA GLY A 107 7.53 0.02 17.29
C GLY A 107 8.64 0.17 16.25
N ILE A 108 8.41 -0.28 15.02
CA ILE A 108 9.37 -0.18 13.94
C ILE A 108 9.56 1.29 13.51
N SER A 109 8.48 2.07 13.36
CA SER A 109 8.59 3.49 13.00
C SER A 109 9.37 4.28 14.06
N LYS A 110 9.18 3.97 15.35
CA LYS A 110 9.96 4.58 16.44
C LYS A 110 11.46 4.25 16.34
N PHE A 111 11.79 3.00 16.00
CA PHE A 111 13.18 2.60 15.76
C PHE A 111 13.83 3.37 14.62
N LEU A 112 13.09 3.58 13.53
CA LEU A 112 13.53 4.34 12.35
C LEU A 112 13.50 5.88 12.58
N GLY A 113 13.06 6.35 13.73
CA GLY A 113 12.90 7.78 14.01
C GLY A 113 11.71 8.42 13.29
N TRP A 114 10.75 7.61 12.81
CA TRP A 114 9.58 8.08 12.08
C TRP A 114 8.39 8.29 13.01
N GLN A 115 7.52 9.22 12.64
CA GLN A 115 6.27 9.47 13.33
C GLN A 115 5.15 8.64 12.69
N HIS A 116 4.45 7.87 13.51
CA HIS A 116 3.27 7.11 13.09
C HIS A 116 2.01 7.84 13.57
N SER A 117 1.06 8.01 12.69
CA SER A 117 -0.27 8.53 13.01
C SER A 117 -1.36 7.71 12.33
N ARG A 118 -2.52 7.70 12.95
CA ARG A 118 -3.72 7.09 12.39
C ARG A 118 -4.85 8.10 12.42
N PRO A 119 -5.53 8.37 11.31
CA PRO A 119 -6.65 9.30 11.31
C PRO A 119 -7.73 8.82 12.27
N LYS A 120 -8.15 9.68 13.21
CA LYS A 120 -9.25 9.38 14.14
C LYS A 120 -10.56 9.05 13.39
N ASN A 121 -10.73 9.63 12.21
CA ASN A 121 -11.86 9.37 11.34
C ASN A 121 -11.34 9.08 9.92
N ILE A 122 -11.35 7.80 9.57
CA ILE A 122 -10.84 7.26 8.31
C ILE A 122 -11.43 7.97 7.07
N SER A 123 -12.66 8.43 7.16
CA SER A 123 -13.37 9.12 6.06
C SER A 123 -13.13 10.63 6.00
N LYS A 124 -12.49 11.25 7.00
CA LYS A 124 -12.29 12.70 7.11
C LYS A 124 -10.85 13.16 6.81
N ASP A 125 -9.99 12.28 6.38
CA ASP A 125 -8.62 12.67 5.98
C ASP A 125 -8.66 13.40 4.63
N ASN A 126 -8.70 14.73 4.70
CA ASN A 126 -8.77 15.60 3.54
C ASN A 126 -7.47 15.58 2.72
N VAL A 127 -6.33 15.34 3.37
CA VAL A 127 -5.03 15.28 2.68
C VAL A 127 -4.98 14.06 1.76
N SER A 128 -5.33 12.88 2.27
CA SER A 128 -5.36 11.65 1.46
C SER A 128 -6.40 11.72 0.35
N LYS A 129 -7.55 12.38 0.59
CA LYS A 129 -8.53 12.62 -0.48
C LYS A 129 -7.99 13.54 -1.57
N ALA A 130 -7.28 14.61 -1.19
CA ALA A 130 -6.65 15.52 -2.14
C ALA A 130 -5.59 14.79 -2.96
N LEU A 131 -4.73 13.97 -2.32
CA LEU A 131 -3.74 13.14 -3.00
C LEU A 131 -4.38 12.16 -3.99
N ALA A 132 -5.39 11.42 -3.56
CA ALA A 132 -6.10 10.48 -4.43
C ALA A 132 -6.77 11.19 -5.62
N LYS A 133 -7.30 12.41 -5.40
CA LYS A 133 -7.83 13.25 -6.47
C LYS A 133 -6.75 13.66 -7.47
N ILE A 134 -5.60 14.13 -6.99
CA ILE A 134 -4.44 14.46 -7.84
C ILE A 134 -4.04 13.24 -8.67
N LEU A 135 -3.80 12.10 -8.03
CA LEU A 135 -3.43 10.86 -8.73
C LEU A 135 -4.46 10.43 -9.77
N TYR A 136 -5.76 10.63 -9.50
CA TYR A 136 -6.81 10.40 -10.49
C TYR A 136 -6.78 11.39 -11.67
N GLU A 137 -6.60 12.68 -11.39
CA GLU A 137 -6.55 13.70 -12.43
C GLU A 137 -5.39 13.49 -13.40
N PHE A 138 -4.28 12.92 -12.91
CA PHE A 138 -3.12 12.53 -13.72
C PHE A 138 -3.26 11.14 -14.37
N GLY A 139 -4.31 10.38 -14.06
CA GLY A 139 -4.51 9.04 -14.59
C GLY A 139 -3.73 7.93 -13.88
N ALA A 140 -3.02 8.26 -12.79
CA ALA A 140 -2.33 7.27 -11.95
C ALA A 140 -3.30 6.42 -11.12
N PHE A 141 -4.49 6.96 -10.81
CA PHE A 141 -5.58 6.23 -10.17
C PHE A 141 -6.80 6.12 -11.08
N PRO A 142 -7.54 5.00 -11.01
CA PRO A 142 -8.82 4.88 -11.70
C PRO A 142 -9.88 5.76 -11.02
N LYS A 143 -11.00 6.01 -11.70
CA LYS A 143 -12.15 6.74 -11.15
C LYS A 143 -12.62 6.10 -9.84
N HIS A 144 -12.78 6.90 -8.80
CA HIS A 144 -13.14 6.46 -7.47
C HIS A 144 -14.14 7.41 -6.78
N HIS A 145 -14.73 6.98 -5.66
CA HIS A 145 -15.72 7.73 -4.89
C HIS A 145 -15.37 7.78 -3.40
N PHE A 146 -14.62 6.80 -2.93
CA PHE A 146 -14.25 6.68 -1.53
C PHE A 146 -12.75 6.49 -1.39
N VAL A 147 -12.18 7.20 -0.44
CA VAL A 147 -10.78 7.07 -0.02
C VAL A 147 -10.77 6.81 1.48
N GLN A 148 -10.10 5.75 1.88
CA GLN A 148 -9.89 5.39 3.28
C GLN A 148 -8.38 5.36 3.54
N THR A 149 -7.96 5.98 4.63
CA THR A 149 -6.57 5.99 5.09
C THR A 149 -6.49 5.14 6.34
N ASP A 150 -5.60 4.14 6.37
CA ASP A 150 -5.38 3.33 7.57
C ASP A 150 -4.22 3.89 8.39
N ASP A 151 -3.01 3.86 7.88
CA ASP A 151 -1.81 4.32 8.59
C ASP A 151 -1.10 5.43 7.80
N ILE A 152 -0.51 6.37 8.53
CA ILE A 152 0.30 7.46 7.99
C ILE A 152 1.64 7.46 8.73
N LEU A 153 2.72 7.39 7.98
CA LEU A 153 4.07 7.52 8.47
C LEU A 153 4.70 8.80 7.91
N HIS A 154 5.32 9.57 8.79
CA HIS A 154 6.11 10.74 8.42
C HIS A 154 7.53 10.55 8.94
N GLY A 155 8.50 10.89 8.14
CA GLY A 155 9.88 10.75 8.56
C GLY A 155 10.82 11.70 7.82
N LEU A 156 12.05 11.66 8.27
CA LEU A 156 13.19 12.24 7.56
C LEU A 156 14.08 11.08 7.13
N HIS A 157 14.50 11.10 5.88
CA HIS A 157 15.50 10.21 5.34
C HIS A 157 16.58 11.04 4.68
N GLU A 158 17.82 10.98 5.20
CA GLU A 158 18.95 11.79 4.73
C GLU A 158 18.60 13.31 4.57
N HIS A 159 17.90 13.89 5.56
CA HIS A 159 17.41 15.30 5.57
C HIS A 159 16.17 15.58 4.72
N TRP A 160 15.66 14.62 3.97
CA TRP A 160 14.46 14.78 3.16
C TRP A 160 13.21 14.33 3.92
N ALA A 161 12.25 15.24 4.01
CA ALA A 161 10.95 14.91 4.58
C ALA A 161 10.16 14.05 3.59
N PHE A 162 9.58 12.98 4.09
CA PHE A 162 8.66 12.13 3.32
C PHE A 162 7.40 11.82 4.12
N ALA A 163 6.35 11.45 3.40
CA ALA A 163 5.16 10.87 3.99
C ALA A 163 4.75 9.61 3.23
N LEU A 164 4.39 8.58 3.98
CA LEU A 164 3.87 7.32 3.46
C LEU A 164 2.45 7.13 3.99
N ARG A 165 1.49 6.95 3.08
CA ARG A 165 0.07 6.77 3.44
C ARG A 165 -0.45 5.47 2.92
N GLU A 166 -1.01 4.64 3.79
CA GLU A 166 -1.74 3.45 3.38
C GLU A 166 -3.16 3.82 2.98
N LEU A 167 -3.49 3.61 1.70
CA LEU A 167 -4.76 3.99 1.11
C LEU A 167 -5.53 2.79 0.58
N THR A 168 -6.83 2.80 0.84
CA THR A 168 -7.80 1.97 0.12
C THR A 168 -8.76 2.88 -0.64
N VAL A 169 -8.74 2.76 -1.95
CA VAL A 169 -9.54 3.58 -2.86
C VAL A 169 -10.62 2.71 -3.50
N SER A 170 -11.87 3.15 -3.44
CA SER A 170 -13.00 2.34 -3.87
C SER A 170 -13.95 3.11 -4.78
N ARG A 171 -14.62 2.37 -5.67
CA ARG A 171 -15.61 2.88 -6.63
C ARG A 171 -17.00 2.29 -6.38
N LYS A 172 -18.04 3.10 -6.45
CA LYS A 172 -19.43 2.61 -6.49
C LYS A 172 -19.64 1.81 -7.79
N ARG A 173 -20.32 0.66 -7.67
CA ARG A 173 -20.83 -0.05 -8.86
C ARG A 173 -22.17 0.59 -9.25
N PRO A 174 -22.32 1.04 -10.51
CA PRO A 174 -23.64 1.44 -11.00
C PRO A 174 -24.54 0.19 -10.97
N LEU A 175 -25.78 0.38 -10.52
CA LEU A 175 -26.86 -0.64 -10.57
C LEU A 175 -26.64 -1.92 -9.74
N SER A 176 -25.61 -2.02 -8.91
CA SER A 176 -25.36 -3.20 -8.09
C SER A 176 -25.76 -2.98 -6.64
N ARG A 177 -26.49 -3.96 -6.05
CA ARG A 177 -26.72 -4.04 -4.60
C ARG A 177 -25.49 -4.46 -3.80
N SER A 178 -24.43 -4.92 -4.48
CA SER A 178 -23.14 -5.23 -3.86
C SER A 178 -22.40 -3.93 -3.55
N GLY A 179 -21.66 -3.91 -2.43
CA GLY A 179 -20.91 -2.76 -1.94
C GLY A 179 -19.87 -2.19 -2.91
N PRO A 180 -19.12 -1.16 -2.51
CA PRO A 180 -18.11 -0.53 -3.35
C PRO A 180 -16.98 -1.52 -3.71
N VAL A 181 -16.43 -1.38 -4.92
CA VAL A 181 -15.28 -2.19 -5.39
C VAL A 181 -14.00 -1.44 -5.06
N VAL A 182 -13.06 -2.14 -4.42
CA VAL A 182 -11.70 -1.64 -4.23
C VAL A 182 -11.01 -1.60 -5.59
N VAL A 183 -10.49 -0.42 -5.96
CA VAL A 183 -9.80 -0.17 -7.24
C VAL A 183 -8.31 0.08 -7.05
N PHE A 184 -7.90 0.46 -5.83
CA PHE A 184 -6.51 0.54 -5.40
C PHE A 184 -6.44 0.22 -3.91
N ARG A 185 -5.44 -0.56 -3.54
CA ARG A 185 -5.03 -0.80 -2.16
C ARG A 185 -3.52 -0.86 -2.11
N GLY A 186 -2.92 -0.01 -1.28
CA GLY A 186 -1.47 0.06 -1.21
C GLY A 186 -1.00 1.32 -0.50
N LEU A 187 0.24 1.68 -0.76
CA LEU A 187 0.91 2.84 -0.20
C LEU A 187 1.00 3.96 -1.23
N VAL A 188 0.94 5.19 -0.76
CA VAL A 188 1.34 6.36 -1.52
C VAL A 188 2.52 7.00 -0.79
N LEU A 189 3.69 6.90 -1.39
CA LEU A 189 4.90 7.59 -0.95
C LEU A 189 4.91 8.99 -1.55
N SER A 190 5.13 10.01 -0.73
CA SER A 190 5.30 11.41 -1.15
C SER A 190 6.55 12.01 -0.53
N PHE A 191 7.35 12.70 -1.33
CA PHE A 191 8.53 13.45 -0.87
C PHE A 191 8.85 14.61 -1.81
N GLY A 192 9.47 15.65 -1.25
CA GLY A 192 9.95 16.79 -2.02
C GLY A 192 11.12 16.42 -2.93
N VAL A 193 11.19 16.99 -4.13
CA VAL A 193 12.36 16.87 -5.01
C VAL A 193 13.29 18.05 -4.80
N GLU A 194 14.63 17.79 -4.89
CA GLU A 194 15.68 18.75 -4.58
C GLU A 194 15.63 20.00 -5.48
N GLU A 195 15.36 19.78 -6.75
CA GLU A 195 15.24 20.87 -7.71
C GLU A 195 13.83 21.44 -7.66
N ARG A 196 13.72 22.79 -7.60
CA ARG A 196 12.42 23.45 -7.74
C ARG A 196 11.90 23.26 -9.16
N ILE A 197 11.20 22.16 -9.37
CA ILE A 197 10.55 21.80 -10.62
C ILE A 197 9.19 22.48 -10.67
N GLN A 198 9.13 23.65 -11.31
CA GLN A 198 7.87 24.36 -11.49
C GLN A 198 7.04 23.69 -12.58
N GLY A 199 5.94 23.07 -12.18
CA GLY A 199 4.97 22.45 -13.08
C GLY A 199 4.59 21.02 -12.67
N GLU A 200 4.01 20.31 -13.60
CA GLU A 200 3.37 19.03 -13.35
C GLU A 200 3.83 17.99 -14.36
N ALA A 201 4.00 16.74 -13.91
CA ALA A 201 4.30 15.62 -14.79
C ALA A 201 3.66 14.33 -14.31
N ILE A 202 3.41 13.43 -15.27
CA ILE A 202 3.15 12.02 -15.01
C ILE A 202 4.24 11.18 -15.67
N ILE A 203 4.69 10.16 -14.96
CA ILE A 203 5.72 9.22 -15.36
C ILE A 203 5.11 7.83 -15.32
N THR A 204 5.07 7.14 -16.46
CA THR A 204 4.40 5.83 -16.56
C THR A 204 5.20 4.85 -17.40
N ARG A 205 5.02 3.54 -17.11
CA ARG A 205 5.46 2.50 -18.03
C ARG A 205 4.59 2.50 -19.31
N SER A 206 5.15 2.19 -20.45
CA SER A 206 4.49 2.33 -21.79
C SER A 206 3.20 1.53 -21.96
N ARG A 207 2.94 0.54 -21.10
CA ARG A 207 1.75 -0.32 -21.18
C ARG A 207 0.52 0.24 -20.46
N VAL A 208 0.70 1.27 -19.63
CA VAL A 208 -0.41 1.89 -18.91
C VAL A 208 -1.04 2.93 -19.83
N SER A 209 -2.25 2.69 -20.23
CA SER A 209 -3.10 3.63 -20.99
C SER A 209 -3.61 4.78 -20.12
N GLY A 210 -2.79 5.28 -19.19
CA GLY A 210 -3.12 6.43 -18.37
C GLY A 210 -3.07 7.72 -19.17
N HIS A 211 -4.12 8.00 -19.94
CA HIS A 211 -4.33 9.37 -20.42
C HIS A 211 -4.74 10.23 -19.21
N PRO A 212 -4.07 11.37 -18.99
CA PRO A 212 -4.48 12.31 -17.95
C PRO A 212 -5.91 12.75 -18.21
N HIS A 213 -6.84 12.28 -17.39
CA HIS A 213 -8.27 12.45 -17.63
C HIS A 213 -8.75 13.91 -17.55
N LYS A 214 -7.96 14.82 -16.94
CA LYS A 214 -8.42 16.20 -16.67
C LYS A 214 -7.30 17.25 -16.62
N ARG A 215 -6.12 17.00 -17.21
CA ARG A 215 -5.01 17.95 -17.15
C ARG A 215 -4.61 18.40 -18.59
N PRO A 216 -5.33 19.36 -19.16
CA PRO A 216 -5.03 19.86 -20.51
C PRO A 216 -3.67 20.56 -20.63
N ALA A 217 -3.04 20.89 -19.48
CA ALA A 217 -1.73 21.53 -19.44
C ALA A 217 -0.56 20.59 -19.79
N ILE A 218 -0.76 19.26 -19.81
CA ILE A 218 0.29 18.29 -20.12
C ILE A 218 0.41 18.15 -21.64
N LYS A 219 1.39 18.87 -22.24
CA LYS A 219 1.56 18.97 -23.68
C LYS A 219 2.88 18.40 -24.22
N HIS A 220 3.81 18.09 -23.33
CA HIS A 220 5.15 17.63 -23.70
C HIS A 220 5.34 16.18 -23.32
N GLU A 221 5.99 15.41 -24.17
CA GLU A 221 6.30 14.00 -23.92
C GLU A 221 7.79 13.76 -24.10
N GLY A 222 8.37 12.99 -23.18
CA GLY A 222 9.74 12.46 -23.25
C GLY A 222 9.70 10.96 -23.01
N VAL A 223 10.64 10.24 -23.59
CA VAL A 223 10.73 8.79 -23.48
C VAL A 223 12.12 8.38 -23.02
N ILE A 224 12.19 7.46 -22.04
CA ILE A 224 13.39 6.78 -21.62
C ILE A 224 13.28 5.34 -22.12
N GLU A 225 14.16 4.94 -23.05
CA GLU A 225 14.26 3.56 -23.51
C GLU A 225 15.39 2.84 -22.79
N TYR A 226 15.16 1.62 -22.36
CA TYR A 226 16.14 0.75 -21.70
C TYR A 226 15.85 -0.72 -22.08
N PRO A 227 16.80 -1.68 -21.87
CA PRO A 227 16.67 -3.05 -22.39
C PRO A 227 15.37 -3.76 -22.02
N ASP A 228 14.87 -3.53 -20.80
CA ASP A 228 13.70 -4.24 -20.25
C ASP A 228 12.38 -3.49 -20.43
N GLY A 229 12.38 -2.30 -21.06
CA GLY A 229 11.17 -1.55 -21.25
C GLY A 229 11.33 -0.10 -21.66
N ARG A 230 10.26 0.65 -21.42
CA ARG A 230 10.16 2.06 -21.78
C ARG A 230 9.37 2.83 -20.74
N ILE A 231 9.88 3.98 -20.30
CA ILE A 231 9.20 4.92 -19.42
C ILE A 231 8.80 6.15 -20.22
N ILE A 232 7.54 6.53 -20.12
CA ILE A 232 6.98 7.74 -20.76
C ILE A 232 6.80 8.80 -19.69
N ILE A 233 7.34 10.00 -19.95
CA ILE A 233 7.20 11.18 -19.12
C ILE A 233 6.33 12.17 -19.89
N ARG A 234 5.19 12.57 -19.34
CA ARG A 234 4.34 13.62 -19.87
C ARG A 234 4.31 14.79 -18.91
N ALA A 235 4.59 16.00 -19.39
CA ALA A 235 4.74 17.16 -18.52
C ALA A 235 4.07 18.42 -19.07
N SER A 236 3.81 19.37 -18.19
CA SER A 236 3.23 20.68 -18.53
C SER A 236 4.19 21.58 -19.32
N ASN A 237 5.50 21.38 -19.19
CA ASN A 237 6.50 22.12 -19.94
C ASN A 237 7.75 21.26 -20.25
N GLU A 238 8.50 21.68 -21.24
CA GLU A 238 9.70 20.99 -21.74
C GLU A 238 10.84 20.97 -20.69
N ARG A 239 10.94 22.00 -19.85
CA ARG A 239 12.00 22.09 -18.84
C ARG A 239 11.90 20.93 -17.84
N ILE A 240 10.67 20.53 -17.46
CA ILE A 240 10.47 19.38 -16.57
C ILE A 240 10.98 18.11 -17.23
N ILE A 241 10.65 17.90 -18.51
CA ILE A 241 11.12 16.72 -19.24
C ILE A 241 12.65 16.69 -19.26
N ARG A 242 13.29 17.79 -19.61
CA ARG A 242 14.76 17.88 -19.62
C ARG A 242 15.35 17.57 -18.24
N THR A 243 14.73 18.05 -17.16
CA THR A 243 15.18 17.77 -15.79
C THR A 243 15.00 16.29 -15.44
N LEU A 244 13.84 15.68 -15.75
CA LEU A 244 13.58 14.28 -15.46
C LEU A 244 14.35 13.33 -16.38
N LEU A 245 14.76 13.77 -17.55
CA LEU A 245 15.62 13.01 -18.46
C LEU A 245 17.12 13.19 -18.14
N CYS A 246 17.50 14.01 -17.15
CA CYS A 246 18.90 14.05 -16.73
C CYS A 246 19.32 12.67 -16.18
N SER A 247 20.59 12.35 -16.33
CA SER A 247 21.14 11.01 -16.02
C SER A 247 20.81 10.50 -14.62
N ARG A 248 20.69 11.40 -13.64
CA ARG A 248 20.34 11.05 -12.26
C ARG A 248 18.91 10.53 -12.13
N PHE A 249 17.93 11.30 -12.60
CA PHE A 249 16.52 10.90 -12.54
C PHE A 249 16.22 9.71 -13.44
N GLN A 250 16.81 9.69 -14.63
CA GLN A 250 16.66 8.57 -15.55
C GLN A 250 17.09 7.25 -14.91
N SER A 251 18.29 7.21 -14.31
CA SER A 251 18.77 6.00 -13.60
C SER A 251 17.88 5.62 -12.43
N ALA A 252 17.39 6.61 -11.67
CA ALA A 252 16.48 6.39 -10.56
C ALA A 252 15.14 5.79 -11.04
N LEU A 253 14.56 6.30 -12.12
CA LEU A 253 13.31 5.79 -12.68
C LEU A 253 13.45 4.36 -13.24
N ILE A 254 14.56 4.05 -13.90
CA ILE A 254 14.83 2.69 -14.40
C ILE A 254 14.98 1.73 -13.23
N GLU A 255 15.71 2.11 -12.17
CA GLU A 255 15.85 1.25 -10.98
C GLU A 255 14.53 1.08 -10.23
N LEU A 256 13.73 2.14 -10.12
CA LEU A 256 12.39 2.05 -9.54
C LEU A 256 11.52 1.06 -10.32
N ASP A 257 11.56 1.15 -11.66
CA ASP A 257 10.81 0.24 -12.53
C ASP A 257 11.25 -1.22 -12.36
N ALA A 258 12.54 -1.47 -12.24
CA ALA A 258 13.09 -2.81 -11.99
C ALA A 258 12.67 -3.38 -10.62
N LYS A 259 12.55 -2.54 -9.60
CA LYS A 259 12.11 -2.96 -8.24
C LYS A 259 10.59 -3.15 -8.14
N MET A 260 9.81 -2.64 -9.10
CA MET A 260 8.36 -2.75 -9.13
C MET A 260 7.84 -3.59 -10.31
N PRO A 261 8.32 -4.84 -10.53
CA PRO A 261 8.03 -5.59 -11.76
C PRO A 261 6.58 -6.03 -11.92
N LYS A 262 5.83 -6.12 -10.82
CA LYS A 262 4.43 -6.60 -10.80
C LYS A 262 3.40 -5.47 -10.81
N THR A 263 3.84 -4.24 -10.61
CA THR A 263 2.97 -3.08 -10.57
C THR A 263 3.28 -2.14 -11.72
N ASP A 264 2.25 -1.55 -12.30
CA ASP A 264 2.45 -0.53 -13.31
C ASP A 264 3.12 0.69 -12.66
N LEU A 265 4.34 1.01 -13.09
CA LEU A 265 5.01 2.23 -12.66
C LEU A 265 4.14 3.42 -13.04
N SER A 266 3.74 4.18 -12.04
CA SER A 266 3.00 5.44 -12.22
C SER A 266 3.42 6.40 -11.13
N CYS A 267 4.13 7.47 -11.49
CA CYS A 267 4.55 8.51 -10.55
C CYS A 267 4.00 9.86 -11.02
N VAL A 268 3.64 10.72 -10.09
CA VAL A 268 3.13 12.05 -10.38
C VAL A 268 4.02 13.09 -9.70
N LEU A 269 4.53 14.03 -10.48
CA LEU A 269 5.18 15.23 -9.97
C LEU A 269 4.14 16.34 -9.91
N TYR A 270 3.90 16.86 -8.71
CA TYR A 270 2.93 17.91 -8.45
C TYR A 270 3.41 18.82 -7.32
N ASN A 271 3.42 20.14 -7.53
CA ASN A 271 3.87 21.14 -6.55
C ASN A 271 5.23 20.80 -5.91
N ASN A 272 6.20 20.39 -6.71
CA ASN A 272 7.55 20.00 -6.26
C ASN A 272 7.60 18.76 -5.36
N GLU A 273 6.52 17.99 -5.28
CA GLU A 273 6.47 16.69 -4.63
C GLU A 273 6.35 15.57 -5.66
N LEU A 274 7.11 14.50 -5.46
CA LEU A 274 6.96 13.27 -6.21
C LEU A 274 6.03 12.33 -5.42
N LEU A 275 4.96 11.90 -6.08
CA LEU A 275 3.96 10.99 -5.56
C LEU A 275 4.14 9.64 -6.25
N ILE A 276 4.40 8.58 -5.48
CA ILE A 276 4.62 7.22 -5.99
C ILE A 276 3.55 6.31 -5.37
N PRO A 277 2.50 5.94 -6.10
CA PRO A 277 1.58 4.91 -5.67
C PRO A 277 2.20 3.53 -5.84
N ILE A 278 2.23 2.76 -4.77
CA ILE A 278 2.74 1.39 -4.71
C ILE A 278 1.55 0.49 -4.43
N GLN A 279 1.07 -0.19 -5.47
CA GLN A 279 -0.03 -1.13 -5.31
C GLN A 279 0.50 -2.41 -4.67
N ASN A 280 0.12 -2.61 -3.41
CA ASN A 280 0.43 -3.84 -2.70
C ASN A 280 -0.70 -4.14 -1.71
N ASN A 281 -1.29 -5.30 -1.85
CA ASN A 281 -2.42 -5.70 -1.00
C ASN A 281 -2.00 -6.11 0.42
N ASN A 282 -0.70 -6.31 0.69
CA ASN A 282 -0.21 -6.95 1.90
C ASN A 282 0.97 -6.24 2.60
N LEU A 283 1.32 -5.00 2.21
CA LEU A 283 2.35 -4.22 2.93
C LEU A 283 1.86 -3.92 4.35
N PHE A 284 2.73 -4.13 5.32
CA PHE A 284 2.45 -3.97 6.75
C PHE A 284 1.28 -4.81 7.29
N GLU A 285 0.79 -5.77 6.52
CA GLU A 285 -0.25 -6.69 6.97
C GLU A 285 0.35 -7.82 7.81
N VAL A 286 -0.27 -8.06 8.94
CA VAL A 286 0.10 -9.15 9.85
C VAL A 286 -0.78 -10.36 9.54
N ASP A 287 -0.17 -11.43 8.97
CA ASP A 287 -0.83 -12.72 8.84
C ASP A 287 -1.01 -13.32 10.24
N TRP A 288 -2.25 -13.61 10.64
CA TRP A 288 -2.54 -13.82 12.05
C TRP A 288 -3.14 -15.20 12.40
N LEU A 289 -3.47 -15.98 11.41
CA LEU A 289 -4.12 -17.28 11.64
C LEU A 289 -3.14 -18.45 11.83
N ALA A 290 -1.94 -18.36 11.24
CA ALA A 290 -1.03 -19.50 11.20
C ALA A 290 0.05 -19.52 12.29
N ASP A 291 0.54 -18.34 12.73
CA ASP A 291 1.74 -18.25 13.59
C ASP A 291 1.48 -17.51 14.90
N SER A 292 2.32 -17.78 15.91
CA SER A 292 2.27 -17.05 17.18
C SER A 292 2.58 -15.56 17.00
N MET A 293 2.07 -14.70 17.88
CA MET A 293 2.24 -13.23 17.78
C MET A 293 3.68 -12.77 18.00
N ASP A 294 4.48 -13.57 18.68
CA ASP A 294 5.90 -13.37 18.97
C ASP A 294 6.84 -13.88 17.88
N SER A 295 6.29 -14.37 16.75
CA SER A 295 7.08 -14.92 15.64
C SER A 295 8.06 -13.88 15.09
N LYS A 296 9.37 -14.15 15.17
CA LYS A 296 10.44 -13.34 14.58
C LYS A 296 10.25 -13.20 13.07
N ILE A 297 9.69 -14.22 12.39
CA ILE A 297 9.40 -14.22 10.95
C ILE A 297 8.44 -13.09 10.56
N ARG A 298 7.42 -12.87 11.37
CA ARG A 298 6.40 -11.83 11.13
C ARG A 298 6.98 -10.42 11.25
N VAL A 299 7.84 -10.24 12.25
CA VAL A 299 8.54 -8.97 12.46
C VAL A 299 9.53 -8.72 11.34
N GLN A 300 10.26 -9.77 10.92
CA GLN A 300 11.19 -9.69 9.81
C GLN A 300 10.47 -9.27 8.52
N LYS A 301 9.33 -9.90 8.19
CA LYS A 301 8.55 -9.53 7.02
C LYS A 301 8.15 -8.05 7.03
N MET A 302 7.68 -7.55 8.18
CA MET A 302 7.32 -6.14 8.29
C MET A 302 8.54 -5.22 8.19
N LEU A 303 9.68 -5.63 8.77
CA LEU A 303 10.93 -4.88 8.63
C LEU A 303 11.40 -4.84 7.17
N ASP A 304 11.26 -5.94 6.44
CA ASP A 304 11.58 -6.02 5.03
C ASP A 304 10.68 -5.05 4.21
N ASP A 305 9.40 -4.94 4.56
CA ASP A 305 8.49 -3.95 3.94
C ASP A 305 8.97 -2.51 4.19
N PHE A 306 9.42 -2.19 5.41
CA PHE A 306 9.99 -0.87 5.73
C PHE A 306 11.33 -0.63 5.01
N THR A 307 12.17 -1.65 4.93
CA THR A 307 13.45 -1.60 4.20
C THR A 307 13.20 -1.34 2.72
N HIS A 308 12.20 -1.98 2.13
CA HIS A 308 11.82 -1.72 0.74
C HIS A 308 11.41 -0.25 0.51
N VAL A 309 10.65 0.35 1.42
CA VAL A 309 10.32 1.79 1.35
C VAL A 309 11.58 2.66 1.43
N LEU A 310 12.52 2.34 2.34
CA LEU A 310 13.79 3.06 2.44
C LEU A 310 14.61 2.95 1.15
N GLU A 311 14.69 1.76 0.55
CA GLU A 311 15.36 1.55 -0.72
C GLU A 311 14.75 2.40 -1.84
N LEU A 312 13.41 2.54 -1.87
CA LEU A 312 12.75 3.41 -2.85
C LEU A 312 13.11 4.89 -2.62
N LEU A 313 13.20 5.33 -1.37
CA LEU A 313 13.67 6.68 -1.04
C LEU A 313 15.13 6.89 -1.46
N ASP A 314 16.00 5.91 -1.17
CA ASP A 314 17.42 5.95 -1.53
C ASP A 314 17.65 6.12 -3.05
N ILE A 315 16.80 5.53 -3.87
CA ILE A 315 16.88 5.64 -5.33
C ILE A 315 16.86 7.12 -5.77
N PHE A 316 16.02 7.93 -5.12
CA PHE A 316 15.84 9.34 -5.51
C PHE A 316 16.71 10.31 -4.71
N LEU A 317 17.02 9.99 -3.45
CA LEU A 317 17.60 10.96 -2.51
C LEU A 317 19.12 10.82 -2.37
N LYS A 318 19.70 9.62 -2.56
CA LYS A 318 21.16 9.45 -2.52
C LYS A 318 21.82 10.05 -3.75
N PRO A 319 22.82 10.96 -3.57
CA PRO A 319 23.58 11.48 -4.70
C PRO A 319 24.38 10.35 -5.34
N ARG A 320 23.94 9.88 -6.50
CA ARG A 320 24.71 8.91 -7.29
C ARG A 320 25.87 9.65 -7.97
N ARG A 321 27.10 9.22 -7.70
CA ARG A 321 28.24 9.60 -8.53
C ARG A 321 27.94 9.09 -9.94
N CYS A 322 27.73 10.01 -10.90
CA CYS A 322 27.63 9.67 -12.31
C CYS A 322 28.90 8.91 -12.72
N ASN A 323 28.84 7.61 -12.86
CA ASN A 323 29.83 6.85 -13.60
C ASN A 323 29.64 7.22 -15.08
N ARG A 324 30.56 7.99 -15.62
CA ARG A 324 30.59 8.49 -17.02
C ARG A 324 30.78 7.41 -18.09
N THR A 325 30.58 6.14 -17.77
CA THR A 325 30.78 5.02 -18.69
C THR A 325 29.47 4.23 -18.84
N GLY A 326 28.62 4.72 -19.69
CA GLY A 326 27.43 4.01 -20.17
C GLY A 326 26.74 4.85 -21.23
N GLU A 327 26.92 4.50 -22.49
CA GLU A 327 26.18 5.09 -23.61
C GLU A 327 24.68 4.85 -23.41
N THR A 328 24.03 5.82 -22.81
CA THR A 328 22.56 5.86 -22.80
C THR A 328 22.13 6.46 -24.14
N LYS A 329 21.43 5.66 -24.96
CA LYS A 329 20.83 6.16 -26.19
C LYS A 329 19.95 7.37 -25.86
N VAL A 330 20.15 8.43 -26.61
CA VAL A 330 19.50 9.72 -26.46
C VAL A 330 17.98 9.57 -26.50
N ALA A 331 17.31 10.15 -25.49
CA ALA A 331 15.86 10.20 -25.45
C ALA A 331 15.32 11.01 -26.63
N GLU A 332 14.39 10.41 -27.36
CA GLU A 332 13.71 11.07 -28.49
C GLU A 332 12.65 12.06 -27.98
N PHE A 333 12.76 13.31 -28.38
CA PHE A 333 11.76 14.34 -28.13
C PHE A 333 10.63 14.25 -29.16
N ARG A 334 9.41 14.05 -28.71
CA ARG A 334 8.22 14.14 -29.60
C ARG A 334 7.25 15.21 -29.09
N TYR A 335 6.92 16.15 -29.97
CA TYR A 335 5.78 17.04 -29.73
C TYR A 335 4.49 16.29 -30.01
N LEU A 336 3.58 16.24 -29.04
CA LEU A 336 2.22 15.79 -29.28
C LEU A 336 1.51 16.88 -30.13
N ARG A 337 1.39 16.65 -31.43
CA ARG A 337 0.48 17.44 -32.29
C ARG A 337 -0.94 16.91 -32.04
N HIS A 338 -1.81 17.77 -31.55
CA HIS A 338 -3.27 17.55 -31.50
C HIS A 338 -3.90 17.98 -32.77
#